data_8d363b1b80f10a3fea6f40dd0b352545
#
_entry.id   8d363b1b80f10a3fea6f40dd0b352545
#
_cell.length_a   1.000
_cell.length_b   1.000
_cell.length_c   1.000
_cell.angle_alpha   90.00
_cell.angle_beta   90.00
_cell.angle_gamma   90.00
#
_symmetry.space_group_name_H-M   'P 1'
#
loop_
_entity.id
_entity.type
_entity.pdbx_description
1 polymer ?
#
loop_
_entity_poly.entity_id
_entity_poly.type
_entity_poly.pdbx_seq_one_letter_code
_entity_poly.pdbx_strand_id
1 'polypeptide(L)'
;MRKEKEKKILPTLKFMLKTAVKNKPQLFIAYALQVVVSFSQTMVNIISSKYLVDEIAAIIGGGKAEEHIPTAIFCIALIVGVTLLAALINYLVNEIKNVYSEWFNEYFEVSLSEKVMKMDFEHTEDPDTLDQMNKAKEGMSWYSGGVVGILNGFFNIVSNGVNVLGVIAIIAVTCPLLLPIQIISLVLITIFTNKSNKLDIEYFKKLSKINRLFGYFFYQLSNPSNGKEVRLFDSKDMMCDKADYYSNETIDTFREKYKAQYKYMQYSNLTNGLRDGLSYFYIGFKALTGAITLGDFTMCVSSASTLYWGLYSIVDNIAATVKACGYAYEYLKFDAISDRMTKGDKSVSDGEHVIEFRNVSFKYPRSENYVLRNINITIKQGEHLSVVGLNGAGKTTFIKLLCRMYDVTDGEILIDNINIKDYSDSEYRKLFSVVFQDFELFAFSLKENIILDEQEDEEKLINTLKMAGLYDDAMKLENKLDTTIFKSYDENGTELSGGQQQKTAICRALYRDSPIVILDEPTAALDPVAEYEIYKHFNKLVGGKTAIYISHRLSSCKFCDEIAVFADDTIKEYGTHEELVKIESGIYSEMYNAQAKYYVENVS
;
A
#
# COMPACT_ATOMS: atom_id res chain seq x y z
N MET A 1 -15.79 21.71 8.12
CA MET A 1 -14.33 21.60 8.26
C MET A 1 -13.83 21.25 9.67
N ARG A 2 -14.14 22.02 10.75
CA ARG A 2 -13.63 21.70 12.10
C ARG A 2 -14.21 20.38 12.66
N LYS A 3 -15.52 20.18 12.59
CA LYS A 3 -16.20 18.94 13.01
C LYS A 3 -15.82 17.69 12.19
N GLU A 4 -15.48 17.84 10.91
CA GLU A 4 -14.98 16.73 10.08
C GLU A 4 -13.54 16.34 10.42
N LYS A 5 -12.68 17.32 10.75
CA LYS A 5 -11.32 17.03 11.23
C LYS A 5 -11.34 16.27 12.57
N GLU A 6 -12.19 16.70 13.51
CA GLU A 6 -12.33 16.01 14.80
C GLU A 6 -12.82 14.56 14.65
N LYS A 7 -13.73 14.29 13.67
CA LYS A 7 -14.19 12.93 13.37
C LYS A 7 -13.11 12.00 12.79
N LYS A 8 -12.02 12.57 12.26
CA LYS A 8 -10.91 11.78 11.69
C LYS A 8 -9.77 11.55 12.69
N ILE A 9 -9.44 12.56 13.50
CA ILE A 9 -8.24 12.55 14.33
C ILE A 9 -8.39 11.62 15.53
N LEU A 10 -9.45 11.80 16.33
CA LEU A 10 -9.62 11.07 17.58
C LEU A 10 -9.78 9.55 17.40
N PRO A 11 -10.60 9.04 16.42
CA PRO A 11 -10.67 7.62 16.14
C PRO A 11 -9.33 7.04 15.69
N THR A 12 -8.60 7.75 14.83
CA THR A 12 -7.30 7.31 14.33
C THR A 12 -6.27 7.24 15.46
N LEU A 13 -6.17 8.29 16.27
CA LEU A 13 -5.27 8.30 17.43
C LEU A 13 -5.59 7.15 18.38
N LYS A 14 -6.87 6.94 18.69
CA LYS A 14 -7.32 5.84 19.58
C LYS A 14 -6.98 4.47 18.99
N PHE A 15 -7.19 4.28 17.69
CA PHE A 15 -6.84 3.04 17.01
C PHE A 15 -5.34 2.78 17.07
N MET A 16 -4.50 3.78 16.74
CA MET A 16 -3.04 3.65 16.74
C MET A 16 -2.49 3.38 18.12
N LEU A 17 -2.97 4.11 19.15
CA LEU A 17 -2.60 3.85 20.55
C LEU A 17 -3.00 2.43 20.99
N LYS A 18 -4.23 2.00 20.68
CA LYS A 18 -4.71 0.66 21.03
C LYS A 18 -3.88 -0.43 20.35
N THR A 19 -3.57 -0.27 19.06
CA THR A 19 -2.74 -1.21 18.31
C THR A 19 -1.33 -1.31 18.88
N ALA A 20 -0.73 -0.16 19.24
CA ALA A 20 0.60 -0.11 19.84
C ALA A 20 0.62 -0.77 21.24
N VAL A 21 -0.36 -0.49 22.10
CA VAL A 21 -0.47 -1.11 23.42
C VAL A 21 -0.67 -2.62 23.32
N LYS A 22 -1.53 -3.06 22.39
CA LYS A 22 -1.84 -4.50 22.22
C LYS A 22 -0.61 -5.29 21.76
N ASN A 23 0.13 -4.76 20.79
CA ASN A 23 1.19 -5.53 20.13
C ASN A 23 2.58 -5.30 20.75
N LYS A 24 2.90 -4.09 21.21
CA LYS A 24 4.24 -3.70 21.73
C LYS A 24 4.13 -2.79 22.95
N PRO A 25 3.66 -3.29 24.11
CA PRO A 25 3.50 -2.47 25.33
C PRO A 25 4.82 -1.89 25.85
N GLN A 26 5.96 -2.55 25.57
CA GLN A 26 7.30 -2.06 25.99
C GLN A 26 7.63 -0.67 25.43
N LEU A 27 7.05 -0.31 24.27
CA LEU A 27 7.24 1.00 23.68
C LEU A 27 6.71 2.13 24.59
N PHE A 28 5.60 1.89 25.29
CA PHE A 28 5.06 2.87 26.25
C PHE A 28 5.96 3.06 27.46
N ILE A 29 6.60 2.00 27.95
CA ILE A 29 7.58 2.07 29.03
C ILE A 29 8.79 2.92 28.59
N ALA A 30 9.27 2.71 27.37
CA ALA A 30 10.36 3.50 26.79
C ALA A 30 10.01 5.00 26.69
N TYR A 31 8.81 5.33 26.23
CA TYR A 31 8.34 6.72 26.19
C TYR A 31 8.16 7.32 27.59
N ALA A 32 7.59 6.59 28.54
CA ALA A 32 7.43 7.07 29.91
C ALA A 32 8.80 7.35 30.55
N LEU A 33 9.77 6.46 30.37
CA LEU A 33 11.14 6.67 30.82
C LEU A 33 11.76 7.92 30.19
N GLN A 34 11.56 8.14 28.90
CA GLN A 34 12.05 9.32 28.20
C GLN A 34 11.47 10.62 28.77
N VAL A 35 10.18 10.66 29.13
CA VAL A 35 9.55 11.82 29.76
C VAL A 35 10.21 12.14 31.11
N VAL A 36 10.42 11.13 31.94
CA VAL A 36 11.06 11.30 33.27
C VAL A 36 12.50 11.79 33.11
N VAL A 37 13.26 11.17 32.20
CA VAL A 37 14.67 11.54 31.95
C VAL A 37 14.77 12.97 31.41
N SER A 38 13.93 13.34 30.45
CA SER A 38 13.90 14.70 29.87
C SER A 38 13.58 15.76 30.93
N PHE A 39 12.59 15.50 31.79
CA PHE A 39 12.24 16.41 32.88
C PHE A 39 13.37 16.54 33.90
N SER A 40 13.93 15.41 34.36
CA SER A 40 15.03 15.41 35.34
C SER A 40 16.25 16.15 34.81
N GLN A 41 16.66 15.88 33.57
CA GLN A 41 17.78 16.56 32.90
C GLN A 41 17.55 18.08 32.83
N THR A 42 16.34 18.48 32.38
CA THR A 42 16.01 19.91 32.27
C THR A 42 16.05 20.62 33.63
N MET A 43 15.42 20.05 34.66
CA MET A 43 15.38 20.68 35.98
C MET A 43 16.75 20.72 36.65
N VAL A 44 17.51 19.62 36.58
CA VAL A 44 18.87 19.56 37.13
C VAL A 44 19.78 20.59 36.47
N ASN A 45 19.75 20.68 35.12
CA ASN A 45 20.59 21.64 34.41
C ASN A 45 20.25 23.09 34.78
N ILE A 46 18.97 23.45 34.87
CA ILE A 46 18.54 24.82 35.22
C ILE A 46 18.91 25.17 36.64
N ILE A 47 18.61 24.29 37.63
CA ILE A 47 18.80 24.55 39.03
C ILE A 47 20.31 24.51 39.42
N SER A 48 21.04 23.47 38.94
CA SER A 48 22.46 23.35 39.27
C SER A 48 23.30 24.46 38.64
N SER A 49 22.90 24.96 37.42
CA SER A 49 23.57 26.11 36.83
C SER A 49 23.42 27.38 37.66
N LYS A 50 22.26 27.60 38.29
CA LYS A 50 22.06 28.71 39.24
C LYS A 50 23.07 28.65 40.37
N TYR A 51 23.08 27.52 41.12
CA TYR A 51 23.97 27.36 42.25
C TYR A 51 25.44 27.46 41.87
N LEU A 52 25.83 26.86 40.73
CA LEU A 52 27.22 26.95 40.23
C LEU A 52 27.65 28.40 40.00
N VAL A 53 26.79 29.22 39.39
CA VAL A 53 27.10 30.62 39.09
C VAL A 53 27.10 31.46 40.37
N ASP A 54 26.20 31.22 41.30
CA ASP A 54 26.18 31.90 42.62
C ASP A 54 27.44 31.60 43.44
N GLU A 55 27.92 30.35 43.47
CA GLU A 55 29.17 29.96 44.13
C GLU A 55 30.38 30.62 43.49
N ILE A 56 30.47 30.67 42.16
CA ILE A 56 31.54 31.38 41.43
C ILE A 56 31.48 32.87 41.74
N ALA A 57 30.30 33.48 41.74
CA ALA A 57 30.14 34.90 42.08
C ALA A 57 30.57 35.22 43.53
N ALA A 58 30.28 34.35 44.47
CA ALA A 58 30.71 34.46 45.88
C ALA A 58 32.24 34.44 46.01
N ILE A 59 32.94 33.57 45.26
CA ILE A 59 34.41 33.52 45.25
C ILE A 59 34.98 34.83 44.68
N ILE A 60 34.42 35.32 43.59
CA ILE A 60 34.85 36.58 42.93
C ILE A 60 34.60 37.78 43.88
N GLY A 61 33.52 37.74 44.66
CA GLY A 61 33.16 38.75 45.65
C GLY A 61 34.04 38.74 46.92
N GLY A 62 35.08 37.90 47.01
CA GLY A 62 36.03 37.83 48.11
C GLY A 62 35.74 36.77 49.17
N GLY A 63 34.80 35.85 48.90
CA GLY A 63 34.55 34.68 49.74
C GLY A 63 35.72 33.69 49.71
N LYS A 64 35.87 32.88 50.78
CA LYS A 64 36.91 31.86 50.85
C LYS A 64 36.65 30.74 49.86
N ALA A 65 37.55 30.57 48.88
CA ALA A 65 37.43 29.57 47.82
C ALA A 65 37.23 28.14 48.39
N GLU A 66 37.89 27.82 49.51
CA GLU A 66 37.78 26.51 50.18
C GLU A 66 36.33 26.13 50.61
N GLU A 67 35.49 27.12 50.90
CA GLU A 67 34.09 26.91 51.32
C GLU A 67 33.16 26.70 50.10
N HIS A 68 33.42 27.35 48.96
CA HIS A 68 32.56 27.39 47.75
C HIS A 68 32.93 26.35 46.66
N ILE A 69 34.22 25.99 46.56
CA ILE A 69 34.72 25.03 45.54
C ILE A 69 34.04 23.66 45.64
N PRO A 70 33.82 23.03 46.83
CA PRO A 70 33.18 21.72 46.90
C PRO A 70 31.76 21.73 46.33
N THR A 71 30.96 22.76 46.60
CA THR A 71 29.60 22.92 46.07
C THR A 71 29.60 23.13 44.55
N ALA A 72 30.53 23.96 44.06
CA ALA A 72 30.69 24.18 42.61
C ALA A 72 31.08 22.88 41.87
N ILE A 73 32.02 22.10 42.41
CA ILE A 73 32.40 20.78 41.86
C ILE A 73 31.22 19.82 41.90
N PHE A 74 30.46 19.78 43.01
CA PHE A 74 29.25 18.94 43.10
C PHE A 74 28.22 19.31 42.04
N CYS A 75 27.94 20.60 41.79
CA CYS A 75 27.03 21.06 40.74
C CYS A 75 27.50 20.64 39.35
N ILE A 76 28.80 20.78 39.06
CA ILE A 76 29.38 20.32 37.79
C ILE A 76 29.22 18.80 37.61
N ALA A 77 29.60 18.04 38.67
CA ALA A 77 29.49 16.58 38.65
C ALA A 77 28.03 16.11 38.44
N LEU A 78 27.08 16.81 39.06
CA LEU A 78 25.65 16.53 38.91
C LEU A 78 25.14 16.82 37.50
N ILE A 79 25.49 17.98 36.90
CA ILE A 79 25.16 18.34 35.52
C ILE A 79 25.71 17.30 34.53
N VAL A 80 27.01 16.99 34.66
CA VAL A 80 27.68 16.04 33.77
C VAL A 80 27.11 14.64 33.96
N GLY A 81 26.95 14.17 35.19
CA GLY A 81 26.44 12.84 35.49
C GLY A 81 25.02 12.63 34.97
N VAL A 82 24.12 13.57 35.21
CA VAL A 82 22.72 13.49 34.71
C VAL A 82 22.66 13.58 33.21
N THR A 83 23.50 14.42 32.59
CA THR A 83 23.54 14.55 31.13
C THR A 83 24.05 13.28 30.45
N LEU A 84 25.11 12.66 30.99
CA LEU A 84 25.65 11.39 30.48
C LEU A 84 24.64 10.25 30.65
N LEU A 85 24.00 10.16 31.83
CA LEU A 85 22.97 9.17 32.10
C LEU A 85 21.75 9.34 31.16
N ALA A 86 21.30 10.59 30.99
CA ALA A 86 20.23 10.92 30.04
C ALA A 86 20.58 10.56 28.60
N ALA A 87 21.81 10.83 28.16
CA ALA A 87 22.28 10.48 26.84
C ALA A 87 22.26 8.96 26.62
N LEU A 88 22.74 8.18 27.61
CA LEU A 88 22.72 6.72 27.53
C LEU A 88 21.29 6.17 27.48
N ILE A 89 20.40 6.65 28.37
CA ILE A 89 19.00 6.19 28.36
C ILE A 89 18.30 6.58 27.06
N ASN A 90 18.49 7.81 26.58
CA ASN A 90 17.90 8.25 25.30
C ASN A 90 18.41 7.43 24.12
N TYR A 91 19.68 7.05 24.12
CA TYR A 91 20.22 6.14 23.09
C TYR A 91 19.47 4.81 23.09
N LEU A 92 19.35 4.14 24.25
CA LEU A 92 18.64 2.87 24.38
C LEU A 92 17.15 2.98 23.99
N VAL A 93 16.50 4.05 24.43
CA VAL A 93 15.09 4.32 24.07
C VAL A 93 14.92 4.53 22.57
N ASN A 94 15.84 5.25 21.93
CA ASN A 94 15.76 5.49 20.50
C ASN A 94 15.98 4.20 19.68
N GLU A 95 16.90 3.31 20.11
CA GLU A 95 17.07 2.00 19.50
C GLU A 95 15.76 1.18 19.57
N ILE A 96 15.12 1.15 20.75
CA ILE A 96 13.82 0.49 20.90
C ILE A 96 12.76 1.07 19.96
N LYS A 97 12.72 2.40 19.85
CA LYS A 97 11.78 3.08 18.94
C LYS A 97 12.05 2.75 17.48
N ASN A 98 13.31 2.72 17.05
CA ASN A 98 13.69 2.40 15.68
C ASN A 98 13.27 0.97 15.32
N VAL A 99 13.60 -0.01 16.15
CA VAL A 99 13.21 -1.41 15.94
C VAL A 99 11.69 -1.56 15.84
N TYR A 100 10.94 -0.92 16.75
CA TYR A 100 9.48 -1.02 16.70
C TYR A 100 8.86 -0.18 15.58
N SER A 101 9.53 0.85 15.07
CA SER A 101 9.11 1.59 13.89
C SER A 101 9.06 0.68 12.67
N GLU A 102 10.14 -0.06 12.43
CA GLU A 102 10.20 -1.02 11.33
C GLU A 102 9.17 -2.14 11.51
N TRP A 103 9.04 -2.67 12.72
CA TRP A 103 8.02 -3.68 13.01
C TRP A 103 6.59 -3.19 12.71
N PHE A 104 6.24 -1.93 13.03
CA PHE A 104 4.93 -1.39 12.72
C PHE A 104 4.72 -1.14 11.24
N ASN A 105 5.76 -0.70 10.52
CA ASN A 105 5.70 -0.56 9.07
C ASN A 105 5.36 -1.90 8.42
N GLU A 106 6.11 -2.94 8.77
CA GLU A 106 5.88 -4.31 8.28
C GLU A 106 4.50 -4.85 8.68
N TYR A 107 4.11 -4.69 9.94
CA TYR A 107 2.78 -5.11 10.44
C TYR A 107 1.63 -4.53 9.62
N PHE A 108 1.67 -3.24 9.29
CA PHE A 108 0.61 -2.60 8.51
C PHE A 108 0.70 -2.95 7.02
N GLU A 109 1.87 -3.18 6.49
CA GLU A 109 2.05 -3.64 5.11
C GLU A 109 1.49 -5.05 4.93
N VAL A 110 1.78 -5.97 5.85
CA VAL A 110 1.20 -7.32 5.88
C VAL A 110 -0.32 -7.26 6.07
N SER A 111 -0.81 -6.46 7.03
CA SER A 111 -2.25 -6.33 7.29
C SER A 111 -3.01 -5.77 6.08
N LEU A 112 -2.42 -4.82 5.35
CA LEU A 112 -2.99 -4.27 4.12
C LEU A 112 -3.01 -5.33 3.01
N SER A 113 -1.91 -6.09 2.85
CA SER A 113 -1.81 -7.17 1.88
C SER A 113 -2.82 -8.29 2.17
N GLU A 114 -2.97 -8.69 3.43
CA GLU A 114 -4.00 -9.67 3.83
C GLU A 114 -5.42 -9.20 3.51
N LYS A 115 -5.70 -7.91 3.71
CA LYS A 115 -7.01 -7.34 3.37
C LYS A 115 -7.27 -7.41 1.87
N VAL A 116 -6.28 -7.04 1.04
CA VAL A 116 -6.39 -7.10 -0.43
C VAL A 116 -6.64 -8.54 -0.90
N MET A 117 -5.94 -9.52 -0.32
CA MET A 117 -6.08 -10.92 -0.71
C MET A 117 -7.42 -11.55 -0.27
N LYS A 118 -8.06 -10.99 0.77
CA LYS A 118 -9.31 -11.53 1.34
C LYS A 118 -10.57 -10.82 0.85
N MET A 119 -10.43 -9.62 0.27
CA MET A 119 -11.59 -8.84 -0.22
C MET A 119 -12.16 -9.45 -1.51
N ASP A 120 -13.40 -9.12 -1.82
CA ASP A 120 -14.05 -9.55 -3.05
C ASP A 120 -13.24 -9.09 -4.27
N PHE A 121 -13.18 -9.94 -5.30
CA PHE A 121 -12.41 -9.68 -6.53
C PHE A 121 -12.84 -8.37 -7.22
N GLU A 122 -14.11 -8.02 -7.16
CA GLU A 122 -14.65 -6.74 -7.66
C GLU A 122 -13.84 -5.53 -7.17
N HIS A 123 -13.39 -5.56 -5.91
CA HIS A 123 -12.62 -4.48 -5.31
C HIS A 123 -11.20 -4.38 -5.86
N THR A 124 -10.64 -5.48 -6.35
CA THR A 124 -9.27 -5.51 -6.91
C THR A 124 -9.21 -4.91 -8.31
N GLU A 125 -10.33 -4.83 -9.03
CA GLU A 125 -10.45 -4.18 -10.34
C GLU A 125 -11.06 -2.76 -10.24
N ASP A 126 -11.56 -2.34 -9.06
CA ASP A 126 -12.19 -1.03 -8.85
C ASP A 126 -11.16 0.09 -8.67
N PRO A 127 -11.09 1.09 -9.60
CA PRO A 127 -10.11 2.17 -9.52
C PRO A 127 -10.14 2.99 -8.23
N ASP A 128 -11.34 3.20 -7.62
CA ASP A 128 -11.43 3.96 -6.38
C ASP A 128 -10.92 3.15 -5.18
N THR A 129 -11.14 1.84 -5.18
CA THR A 129 -10.57 0.93 -4.18
C THR A 129 -9.07 0.87 -4.29
N LEU A 130 -8.51 0.77 -5.51
CA LEU A 130 -7.07 0.79 -5.75
C LEU A 130 -6.45 2.13 -5.35
N ASP A 131 -7.11 3.27 -5.66
CA ASP A 131 -6.67 4.59 -5.21
C ASP A 131 -6.70 4.72 -3.68
N GLN A 132 -7.74 4.18 -3.03
CA GLN A 132 -7.85 4.15 -1.57
C GLN A 132 -6.78 3.24 -0.93
N MET A 133 -6.46 2.10 -1.55
CA MET A 133 -5.37 1.22 -1.14
C MET A 133 -4.02 1.93 -1.21
N ASN A 134 -3.74 2.63 -2.32
CA ASN A 134 -2.51 3.41 -2.46
C ASN A 134 -2.42 4.52 -1.41
N LYS A 135 -3.52 5.24 -1.14
CA LYS A 135 -3.58 6.24 -0.06
C LYS A 135 -3.38 5.64 1.32
N ALA A 136 -3.90 4.44 1.56
CA ALA A 136 -3.69 3.71 2.81
C ALA A 136 -2.22 3.31 2.99
N LYS A 137 -1.60 2.77 1.93
CA LYS A 137 -0.17 2.39 1.90
C LYS A 137 0.73 3.62 2.16
N GLU A 138 0.52 4.71 1.43
CA GLU A 138 1.26 5.95 1.64
C GLU A 138 1.02 6.53 3.05
N GLY A 139 -0.22 6.46 3.55
CA GLY A 139 -0.61 6.99 4.85
C GLY A 139 0.03 6.28 6.03
N MET A 140 0.41 5.02 5.87
CA MET A 140 1.08 4.22 6.89
C MET A 140 2.60 4.14 6.69
N SER A 141 3.11 4.68 5.58
CA SER A 141 4.53 4.66 5.27
C SER A 141 5.36 5.50 6.26
N TRP A 142 6.65 5.16 6.37
CA TRP A 142 7.63 5.96 7.11
C TRP A 142 7.59 7.45 6.76
N TYR A 143 7.40 7.77 5.48
CA TYR A 143 7.37 9.15 4.99
C TYR A 143 6.21 9.98 5.55
N SER A 144 5.10 9.34 5.86
CA SER A 144 3.90 9.96 6.48
C SER A 144 3.98 10.01 8.01
N GLY A 145 5.01 9.42 8.59
CA GLY A 145 5.23 9.29 10.02
C GLY A 145 4.66 8.01 10.63
N GLY A 146 3.78 7.32 9.95
CA GLY A 146 3.19 6.06 10.41
C GLY A 146 2.68 6.08 11.85
N VAL A 147 2.60 4.91 12.49
CA VAL A 147 2.19 4.77 13.90
C VAL A 147 3.19 5.45 14.84
N VAL A 148 4.49 5.24 14.59
CA VAL A 148 5.53 5.76 15.48
C VAL A 148 5.61 7.28 15.44
N GLY A 149 5.36 7.89 14.27
CA GLY A 149 5.26 9.35 14.17
C GLY A 149 4.11 9.93 15.01
N ILE A 150 2.95 9.24 15.04
CA ILE A 150 1.80 9.63 15.87
C ILE A 150 2.14 9.47 17.36
N LEU A 151 2.79 8.37 17.75
CA LEU A 151 3.22 8.13 19.12
C LEU A 151 4.30 9.12 19.57
N ASN A 152 5.32 9.36 18.75
CA ASN A 152 6.34 10.37 19.01
C ASN A 152 5.73 11.75 19.23
N GLY A 153 4.82 12.17 18.35
CA GLY A 153 4.12 13.45 18.50
C GLY A 153 3.35 13.54 19.82
N PHE A 154 2.58 12.50 20.15
CA PHE A 154 1.81 12.44 21.39
C PHE A 154 2.70 12.51 22.63
N PHE A 155 3.74 11.67 22.72
CA PHE A 155 4.62 11.65 23.89
C PHE A 155 5.53 12.88 23.98
N ASN A 156 5.90 13.49 22.86
CA ASN A 156 6.59 14.78 22.83
C ASN A 156 5.72 15.91 23.41
N ILE A 157 4.42 15.91 23.12
CA ILE A 157 3.47 16.86 23.72
C ILE A 157 3.44 16.66 25.25
N VAL A 158 3.37 15.42 25.71
CA VAL A 158 3.37 15.09 27.16
C VAL A 158 4.69 15.53 27.81
N SER A 159 5.83 15.16 27.22
CA SER A 159 7.18 15.47 27.73
C SER A 159 7.42 16.98 27.84
N ASN A 160 7.12 17.71 26.75
CA ASN A 160 7.25 19.16 26.76
C ASN A 160 6.24 19.83 27.70
N GLY A 161 5.03 19.27 27.85
CA GLY A 161 4.03 19.75 28.81
C GLY A 161 4.56 19.68 30.27
N VAL A 162 5.16 18.56 30.65
CA VAL A 162 5.75 18.37 31.96
C VAL A 162 6.93 19.35 32.19
N ASN A 163 7.82 19.50 31.20
CA ASN A 163 8.94 20.44 31.25
C ASN A 163 8.45 21.90 31.38
N VAL A 164 7.45 22.29 30.60
CA VAL A 164 6.86 23.62 30.61
C VAL A 164 6.23 23.94 31.98
N LEU A 165 5.52 22.97 32.60
CA LEU A 165 4.94 23.16 33.93
C LEU A 165 6.02 23.36 34.99
N GLY A 166 7.11 22.59 34.95
CA GLY A 166 8.25 22.76 35.88
C GLY A 166 8.89 24.15 35.74
N VAL A 167 9.11 24.59 34.51
CA VAL A 167 9.74 25.89 34.21
C VAL A 167 8.82 27.06 34.56
N ILE A 168 7.51 26.94 34.34
CA ILE A 168 6.51 27.97 34.75
C ILE A 168 6.60 28.21 36.27
N ALA A 169 6.72 27.15 37.06
CA ALA A 169 6.85 27.28 38.53
C ALA A 169 8.09 28.10 38.90
N ILE A 170 9.24 27.88 38.27
CA ILE A 170 10.47 28.63 38.47
C ILE A 170 10.28 30.12 38.10
N ILE A 171 9.76 30.39 36.89
CA ILE A 171 9.60 31.75 36.37
C ILE A 171 8.58 32.56 37.19
N ALA A 172 7.49 31.92 37.65
CA ALA A 172 6.43 32.58 38.42
C ALA A 172 6.95 33.16 39.73
N VAL A 173 7.94 32.49 40.35
CA VAL A 173 8.55 32.96 41.62
C VAL A 173 9.62 34.01 41.37
N THR A 174 10.46 33.83 40.34
CA THR A 174 11.67 34.67 40.16
C THR A 174 11.43 35.87 39.21
N CYS A 175 10.81 35.65 38.08
CA CYS A 175 10.67 36.66 37.01
C CYS A 175 9.30 36.60 36.32
N PRO A 176 8.17 36.85 37.02
CA PRO A 176 6.81 36.58 36.50
C PRO A 176 6.43 37.32 35.22
N LEU A 177 7.02 38.50 34.92
CA LEU A 177 6.78 39.25 33.71
C LEU A 177 7.27 38.54 32.45
N LEU A 178 8.14 37.55 32.57
CA LEU A 178 8.56 36.74 31.43
C LEU A 178 7.39 35.92 30.86
N LEU A 179 6.44 35.45 31.67
CA LEU A 179 5.31 34.64 31.23
C LEU A 179 4.49 35.32 30.10
N PRO A 180 3.98 36.57 30.30
CA PRO A 180 3.25 37.25 29.25
C PRO A 180 4.13 37.54 28.00
N ILE A 181 5.40 37.88 28.16
CA ILE A 181 6.32 38.10 27.05
C ILE A 181 6.43 36.84 26.17
N GLN A 182 6.62 35.67 26.79
CA GLN A 182 6.73 34.39 26.07
C GLN A 182 5.40 34.01 25.40
N ILE A 183 4.26 34.17 26.08
CA ILE A 183 2.95 33.81 25.53
C ILE A 183 2.57 34.73 24.36
N ILE A 184 2.77 36.04 24.47
CA ILE A 184 2.45 36.99 23.38
C ILE A 184 3.30 36.70 22.15
N SER A 185 4.60 36.47 22.32
CA SER A 185 5.50 36.13 21.22
C SER A 185 5.11 34.82 20.56
N LEU A 186 4.74 33.78 21.34
CA LEU A 186 4.27 32.51 20.81
C LEU A 186 3.01 32.66 19.94
N VAL A 187 2.03 33.45 20.41
CA VAL A 187 0.80 33.71 19.65
C VAL A 187 1.11 34.41 18.32
N LEU A 188 1.97 35.44 18.32
CA LEU A 188 2.37 36.14 17.11
C LEU A 188 3.10 35.22 16.12
N ILE A 189 4.06 34.44 16.60
CA ILE A 189 4.81 33.49 15.76
C ILE A 189 3.87 32.43 15.19
N THR A 190 2.96 31.89 16.01
CA THR A 190 1.97 30.91 15.54
C THR A 190 1.07 31.48 14.43
N ILE A 191 0.68 32.75 14.51
CA ILE A 191 -0.08 33.44 13.45
C ILE A 191 0.73 33.52 12.15
N PHE A 192 2.02 33.89 12.22
CA PHE A 192 2.87 33.99 11.04
C PHE A 192 3.17 32.61 10.43
N THR A 193 3.47 31.62 11.26
CA THR A 193 3.69 30.24 10.84
C THR A 193 2.44 29.67 10.18
N ASN A 194 1.26 29.88 10.73
CA ASN A 194 0.00 29.42 10.12
C ASN A 194 -0.27 30.08 8.75
N LYS A 195 0.10 31.37 8.56
CA LYS A 195 0.01 32.01 7.26
C LYS A 195 1.00 31.41 6.25
N SER A 196 2.22 31.13 6.68
CA SER A 196 3.23 30.44 5.88
C SER A 196 2.77 29.04 5.48
N ASN A 197 2.22 28.26 6.42
CA ASN A 197 1.72 26.90 6.17
C ASN A 197 0.49 26.88 5.22
N LYS A 198 -0.35 27.92 5.23
CA LYS A 198 -1.44 28.03 4.24
C LYS A 198 -0.89 28.17 2.81
N LEU A 199 0.16 28.98 2.64
CA LEU A 199 0.85 29.08 1.35
C LEU A 199 1.47 27.72 0.94
N ASP A 200 2.06 27.01 1.88
CA ASP A 200 2.59 25.65 1.65
C ASP A 200 1.52 24.73 1.04
N ILE A 201 0.33 24.70 1.64
CA ILE A 201 -0.78 23.87 1.15
C ILE A 201 -1.25 24.29 -0.24
N GLU A 202 -1.29 25.61 -0.50
CA GLU A 202 -1.71 26.15 -1.79
C GLU A 202 -0.72 25.78 -2.91
N TYR A 203 0.56 26.01 -2.66
CA TYR A 203 1.62 25.65 -3.61
C TYR A 203 1.79 24.13 -3.76
N PHE A 204 1.58 23.36 -2.70
CA PHE A 204 1.61 21.89 -2.77
C PHE A 204 0.56 21.35 -3.75
N LYS A 205 -0.64 21.95 -3.79
CA LYS A 205 -1.67 21.57 -4.78
C LYS A 205 -1.25 21.86 -6.21
N LYS A 206 -0.55 22.99 -6.45
CA LYS A 206 0.02 23.30 -7.78
C LYS A 206 1.10 22.30 -8.15
N LEU A 207 2.03 22.03 -7.24
CA LEU A 207 3.14 21.10 -7.43
C LEU A 207 2.68 19.67 -7.66
N SER A 208 1.62 19.20 -7.00
CA SER A 208 1.14 17.83 -7.13
C SER A 208 0.82 17.43 -8.58
N LYS A 209 0.24 18.35 -9.37
CA LYS A 209 -0.03 18.12 -10.80
C LYS A 209 1.26 18.07 -11.61
N ILE A 210 2.16 19.02 -11.39
CA ILE A 210 3.43 19.14 -12.11
C ILE A 210 4.34 17.95 -11.78
N ASN A 211 4.47 17.61 -10.51
CA ASN A 211 5.27 16.47 -10.05
C ASN A 211 4.78 15.12 -10.60
N ARG A 212 3.47 14.96 -10.79
CA ARG A 212 2.93 13.74 -11.42
C ARG A 212 3.39 13.63 -12.88
N LEU A 213 3.39 14.73 -13.62
CA LEU A 213 3.85 14.76 -15.01
C LEU A 213 5.36 14.57 -15.09
N PHE A 214 6.12 15.26 -14.26
CA PHE A 214 7.57 15.09 -14.15
C PHE A 214 7.92 13.64 -13.78
N GLY A 215 7.27 13.08 -12.75
CA GLY A 215 7.47 11.70 -12.32
C GLY A 215 7.16 10.68 -13.43
N TYR A 216 6.10 10.91 -14.22
CA TYR A 216 5.79 10.06 -15.37
C TYR A 216 6.93 10.07 -16.40
N PHE A 217 7.39 11.23 -16.85
CA PHE A 217 8.46 11.29 -17.85
C PHE A 217 9.77 10.76 -17.31
N PHE A 218 10.11 11.06 -16.06
CA PHE A 218 11.31 10.53 -15.42
C PHE A 218 11.28 9.01 -15.29
N TYR A 219 10.13 8.44 -14.92
CA TYR A 219 9.93 7.00 -14.87
C TYR A 219 10.09 6.36 -16.26
N GLN A 220 9.49 6.96 -17.30
CA GLN A 220 9.61 6.45 -18.67
C GLN A 220 11.07 6.46 -19.15
N LEU A 221 11.84 7.49 -18.82
CA LEU A 221 13.27 7.59 -19.17
C LEU A 221 14.13 6.56 -18.42
N SER A 222 13.79 6.24 -17.19
CA SER A 222 14.53 5.30 -16.35
C SER A 222 14.08 3.84 -16.49
N ASN A 223 12.97 3.57 -17.20
CA ASN A 223 12.47 2.22 -17.38
C ASN A 223 13.18 1.51 -18.56
N PRO A 224 13.97 0.44 -18.32
CA PRO A 224 14.69 -0.28 -19.37
C PRO A 224 13.78 -0.89 -20.44
N SER A 225 12.52 -1.22 -20.10
CA SER A 225 11.56 -1.82 -21.06
C SER A 225 11.24 -0.89 -22.23
N ASN A 226 11.32 0.44 -22.03
CA ASN A 226 11.11 1.44 -23.07
C ASN A 226 12.32 1.62 -23.99
N GLY A 227 13.43 0.93 -23.70
CA GLY A 227 14.70 1.14 -24.39
C GLY A 227 14.67 0.78 -25.89
N LYS A 228 13.78 -0.12 -26.31
CA LYS A 228 13.59 -0.50 -27.71
C LYS A 228 12.94 0.64 -28.49
N GLU A 229 11.79 1.10 -28.02
CA GLU A 229 10.99 2.16 -28.63
C GLU A 229 11.75 3.48 -28.70
N VAL A 230 12.39 3.86 -27.56
CA VAL A 230 13.17 5.10 -27.49
C VAL A 230 14.31 5.11 -28.53
N ARG A 231 15.01 3.97 -28.72
CA ARG A 231 16.11 3.87 -29.70
C ARG A 231 15.60 3.74 -31.13
N LEU A 232 14.57 2.93 -31.34
CA LEU A 232 14.03 2.67 -32.69
C LEU A 232 13.40 3.92 -33.32
N PHE A 233 12.71 4.71 -32.50
CA PHE A 233 12.01 5.91 -32.94
C PHE A 233 12.77 7.22 -32.63
N ASP A 234 14.03 7.13 -32.18
CA ASP A 234 14.89 8.27 -31.82
C ASP A 234 14.17 9.34 -30.95
N SER A 235 13.37 8.87 -29.99
CA SER A 235 12.51 9.73 -29.18
C SER A 235 13.15 10.26 -27.90
N LYS A 236 14.45 10.03 -27.71
CA LYS A 236 15.20 10.43 -26.51
C LYS A 236 15.09 11.93 -26.23
N ASP A 237 15.39 12.77 -27.22
CA ASP A 237 15.43 14.22 -27.04
C ASP A 237 14.04 14.77 -26.69
N MET A 238 12.99 14.30 -27.39
CA MET A 238 11.61 14.65 -27.05
C MET A 238 11.25 14.30 -25.61
N MET A 239 11.66 13.14 -25.12
CA MET A 239 11.38 12.72 -23.74
C MET A 239 12.17 13.54 -22.71
N CYS A 240 13.45 13.82 -23.00
CA CYS A 240 14.30 14.69 -22.16
C CYS A 240 13.74 16.11 -22.10
N ASP A 241 13.39 16.72 -23.23
CA ASP A 241 12.80 18.07 -23.28
C ASP A 241 11.52 18.17 -22.45
N LYS A 242 10.67 17.15 -22.47
CA LYS A 242 9.47 17.08 -21.64
C LYS A 242 9.80 17.00 -20.14
N ALA A 243 10.76 16.15 -19.77
CA ALA A 243 11.22 16.05 -18.38
C ALA A 243 11.82 17.36 -17.88
N ASP A 244 12.67 18.00 -18.68
CA ASP A 244 13.31 19.28 -18.38
C ASP A 244 12.29 20.42 -18.26
N TYR A 245 11.29 20.46 -19.14
CA TYR A 245 10.19 21.43 -19.04
C TYR A 245 9.48 21.36 -17.69
N TYR A 246 9.03 20.17 -17.27
CA TYR A 246 8.32 20.01 -16.00
C TYR A 246 9.25 20.16 -14.79
N SER A 247 10.54 19.82 -14.92
CA SER A 247 11.55 20.08 -13.89
C SER A 247 11.69 21.59 -13.64
N ASN A 248 11.84 22.37 -14.70
CA ASN A 248 11.96 23.83 -14.62
C ASN A 248 10.67 24.45 -14.06
N GLU A 249 9.49 24.01 -14.47
CA GLU A 249 8.20 24.47 -13.93
C GLU A 249 8.09 24.17 -12.42
N THR A 250 8.62 23.03 -11.98
CA THR A 250 8.70 22.67 -10.56
C THR A 250 9.62 23.63 -9.81
N ILE A 251 10.82 23.92 -10.33
CA ILE A 251 11.80 24.85 -9.73
C ILE A 251 11.20 26.26 -9.62
N ASP A 252 10.55 26.73 -10.66
CA ASP A 252 9.95 28.08 -10.66
C ASP A 252 8.80 28.17 -9.65
N THR A 253 7.97 27.14 -9.55
CA THR A 253 6.91 27.07 -8.53
C THR A 253 7.49 27.08 -7.11
N PHE A 254 8.58 26.37 -6.84
CA PHE A 254 9.29 26.45 -5.55
C PHE A 254 9.87 27.83 -5.30
N ARG A 255 10.44 28.47 -6.30
CA ARG A 255 10.97 29.86 -6.19
C ARG A 255 9.88 30.86 -5.81
N GLU A 256 8.71 30.77 -6.46
CA GLU A 256 7.55 31.59 -6.11
C GLU A 256 7.07 31.33 -4.68
N LYS A 257 6.96 30.06 -4.29
CA LYS A 257 6.59 29.65 -2.94
C LYS A 257 7.48 30.28 -1.90
N TYR A 258 8.81 30.08 -2.02
CA TYR A 258 9.75 30.61 -1.04
C TYR A 258 9.76 32.14 -0.99
N LYS A 259 9.62 32.83 -2.13
CA LYS A 259 9.45 34.29 -2.14
C LYS A 259 8.20 34.74 -1.37
N ALA A 260 7.08 34.02 -1.54
CA ALA A 260 5.83 34.36 -0.84
C ALA A 260 5.91 34.08 0.68
N GLN A 261 6.61 33.02 1.08
CA GLN A 261 6.80 32.64 2.49
C GLN A 261 7.81 33.52 3.23
N TYR A 262 8.83 34.02 2.51
CA TYR A 262 9.96 34.75 3.11
C TYR A 262 9.56 35.86 4.05
N LYS A 263 8.57 36.68 3.70
CA LYS A 263 8.08 37.79 4.56
C LYS A 263 7.56 37.30 5.92
N TYR A 264 6.83 36.17 5.96
CA TYR A 264 6.30 35.62 7.22
C TYR A 264 7.41 35.01 8.08
N MET A 265 8.42 34.42 7.45
CA MET A 265 9.62 33.96 8.15
C MET A 265 10.36 35.13 8.79
N GLN A 266 10.52 36.26 8.06
CA GLN A 266 11.14 37.46 8.60
C GLN A 266 10.36 38.06 9.78
N TYR A 267 9.03 38.13 9.71
CA TYR A 267 8.19 38.57 10.84
C TYR A 267 8.34 37.64 12.06
N SER A 268 8.42 36.33 11.84
CA SER A 268 8.69 35.37 12.91
C SER A 268 10.07 35.59 13.53
N ASN A 269 11.13 35.77 12.72
CA ASN A 269 12.49 36.05 13.21
C ASN A 269 12.58 37.38 13.98
N LEU A 270 11.92 38.43 13.49
CA LEU A 270 11.86 39.71 14.19
C LEU A 270 11.15 39.57 15.55
N THR A 271 10.03 38.83 15.60
CA THR A 271 9.32 38.56 16.86
C THR A 271 10.20 37.81 17.84
N ASN A 272 10.98 36.83 17.38
CA ASN A 272 11.95 36.11 18.21
C ASN A 272 13.03 37.05 18.77
N GLY A 273 13.63 37.89 17.92
CA GLY A 273 14.63 38.85 18.36
C GLY A 273 14.10 39.86 19.38
N LEU A 274 12.87 40.37 19.19
CA LEU A 274 12.22 41.26 20.14
C LEU A 274 11.92 40.56 21.49
N ARG A 275 11.42 39.33 21.45
CA ARG A 275 11.20 38.51 22.65
C ARG A 275 12.47 38.33 23.45
N ASP A 276 13.56 37.90 22.78
CA ASP A 276 14.84 37.66 23.44
C ASP A 276 15.41 38.95 24.01
N GLY A 277 15.40 40.04 23.23
CA GLY A 277 15.85 41.35 23.68
C GLY A 277 15.08 41.85 24.91
N LEU A 278 13.76 41.77 24.90
CA LEU A 278 12.92 42.16 26.06
C LEU A 278 13.14 41.25 27.26
N SER A 279 13.34 39.95 27.04
CA SER A 279 13.62 38.99 28.14
C SER A 279 14.96 39.28 28.77
N TYR A 280 16.03 39.44 27.98
CA TYR A 280 17.35 39.79 28.49
C TYR A 280 17.37 41.16 29.18
N PHE A 281 16.69 42.16 28.61
CA PHE A 281 16.60 43.48 29.23
C PHE A 281 15.93 43.41 30.61
N TYR A 282 14.77 42.73 30.70
CA TYR A 282 14.03 42.61 31.97
C TYR A 282 14.83 41.84 33.05
N ILE A 283 15.39 40.68 32.71
CA ILE A 283 16.17 39.86 33.63
C ILE A 283 17.45 40.61 34.05
N GLY A 284 18.14 41.23 33.09
CA GLY A 284 19.35 42.02 33.32
C GLY A 284 19.10 43.24 34.21
N PHE A 285 18.00 43.95 34.00
CA PHE A 285 17.59 45.07 34.85
C PHE A 285 17.37 44.62 36.32
N LYS A 286 16.69 43.48 36.52
CA LYS A 286 16.51 42.90 37.86
C LYS A 286 17.84 42.50 38.52
N ALA A 287 18.76 41.95 37.76
CA ALA A 287 20.08 41.58 38.28
C ALA A 287 20.92 42.81 38.64
N LEU A 288 20.95 43.85 37.80
CA LEU A 288 21.67 45.11 38.04
C LEU A 288 21.10 45.89 39.22
N THR A 289 19.81 45.80 39.50
CA THR A 289 19.17 46.42 40.68
C THR A 289 19.35 45.58 41.98
N GLY A 290 20.02 44.42 41.90
CA GLY A 290 20.22 43.53 43.05
C GLY A 290 18.95 42.78 43.49
N ALA A 291 17.88 42.80 42.67
CA ALA A 291 16.61 42.11 42.97
C ALA A 291 16.70 40.59 42.79
N ILE A 292 17.69 40.11 42.05
CA ILE A 292 18.00 38.69 41.81
C ILE A 292 19.51 38.51 41.80
N THR A 293 19.98 37.29 42.12
CA THR A 293 21.40 36.92 42.08
C THR A 293 21.89 36.72 40.64
N LEU A 294 23.20 36.59 40.44
CA LEU A 294 23.76 36.24 39.12
C LEU A 294 23.38 34.83 38.69
N GLY A 295 23.25 33.89 39.65
CA GLY A 295 22.72 32.56 39.40
C GLY A 295 21.23 32.59 39.03
N ASP A 296 20.40 33.44 39.66
CA ASP A 296 19.02 33.64 39.26
C ASP A 296 18.89 34.22 37.85
N PHE A 297 19.81 35.11 37.42
CA PHE A 297 19.89 35.60 36.05
C PHE A 297 20.04 34.45 35.08
N THR A 298 21.01 33.57 35.27
CA THR A 298 21.26 32.42 34.38
C THR A 298 20.07 31.44 34.39
N MET A 299 19.50 31.19 35.58
CA MET A 299 18.31 30.34 35.72
C MET A 299 17.09 30.92 34.98
N CYS A 300 16.83 32.22 35.08
CA CYS A 300 15.73 32.88 34.39
C CYS A 300 15.90 32.89 32.85
N VAL A 301 17.12 33.10 32.35
CA VAL A 301 17.44 33.05 30.92
C VAL A 301 17.20 31.65 30.37
N SER A 302 17.77 30.63 31.04
CA SER A 302 17.59 29.23 30.63
C SER A 302 16.13 28.80 30.71
N SER A 303 15.41 29.22 31.75
CA SER A 303 13.98 28.93 31.93
C SER A 303 13.12 29.62 30.84
N ALA A 304 13.41 30.88 30.50
CA ALA A 304 12.68 31.57 29.41
C ALA A 304 12.87 30.90 28.07
N SER A 305 14.07 30.45 27.76
CA SER A 305 14.37 29.67 26.53
C SER A 305 13.64 28.34 26.52
N THR A 306 13.71 27.57 27.61
CA THR A 306 13.05 26.27 27.74
C THR A 306 11.52 26.40 27.66
N LEU A 307 10.94 27.43 28.28
CA LEU A 307 9.50 27.72 28.19
C LEU A 307 9.07 27.94 26.75
N TYR A 308 9.78 28.81 26.04
CA TYR A 308 9.44 29.13 24.67
C TYR A 308 9.54 27.89 23.75
N TRP A 309 10.68 27.20 23.75
CA TRP A 309 10.89 26.04 22.90
C TRP A 309 9.96 24.88 23.27
N GLY A 310 9.64 24.71 24.56
CA GLY A 310 8.68 23.72 25.02
C GLY A 310 7.26 24.01 24.50
N LEU A 311 6.79 25.26 24.63
CA LEU A 311 5.48 25.67 24.12
C LEU A 311 5.41 25.59 22.56
N TYR A 312 6.46 26.04 21.88
CA TYR A 312 6.57 25.94 20.42
C TYR A 312 6.51 24.48 19.96
N SER A 313 7.29 23.60 20.61
CA SER A 313 7.31 22.16 20.32
C SER A 313 5.95 21.51 20.56
N ILE A 314 5.21 21.90 21.60
CA ILE A 314 3.84 21.39 21.82
C ILE A 314 2.93 21.76 20.63
N VAL A 315 2.96 23.01 20.18
CA VAL A 315 2.13 23.47 19.04
C VAL A 315 2.51 22.74 17.77
N ASP A 316 3.80 22.59 17.51
CA ASP A 316 4.33 21.89 16.32
C ASP A 316 3.99 20.40 16.33
N ASN A 317 4.19 19.72 17.45
CA ASN A 317 3.85 18.30 17.59
C ASN A 317 2.33 18.05 17.51
N ILE A 318 1.49 18.98 18.00
CA ILE A 318 0.03 18.90 17.77
C ILE A 318 -0.27 18.95 16.28
N ALA A 319 0.33 19.92 15.56
CA ALA A 319 0.12 20.04 14.11
C ALA A 319 0.61 18.82 13.34
N ALA A 320 1.80 18.32 13.66
CA ALA A 320 2.39 17.10 13.08
C ALA A 320 1.54 15.86 13.36
N THR A 321 1.10 15.65 14.61
CA THR A 321 0.23 14.52 14.99
C THR A 321 -1.11 14.56 14.27
N VAL A 322 -1.74 15.75 14.17
CA VAL A 322 -2.98 15.95 13.41
C VAL A 322 -2.80 15.59 11.94
N LYS A 323 -1.68 16.00 11.34
CA LYS A 323 -1.34 15.67 9.94
C LYS A 323 -1.13 14.16 9.77
N ALA A 324 -0.33 13.53 10.63
CA ALA A 324 -0.06 12.10 10.60
C ALA A 324 -1.34 11.27 10.81
N CYS A 325 -2.21 11.65 11.76
CA CYS A 325 -3.53 11.04 11.92
C CYS A 325 -4.41 11.19 10.67
N GLY A 326 -4.29 12.32 9.96
CA GLY A 326 -5.00 12.52 8.69
C GLY A 326 -4.58 11.54 7.60
N TYR A 327 -3.29 11.24 7.50
CA TYR A 327 -2.76 10.24 6.58
C TYR A 327 -3.14 8.82 7.00
N ALA A 328 -2.92 8.49 8.26
CA ALA A 328 -3.27 7.17 8.80
C ALA A 328 -4.78 6.87 8.78
N TYR A 329 -5.63 7.89 8.71
CA TYR A 329 -7.07 7.73 8.54
C TYR A 329 -7.45 7.09 7.20
N GLU A 330 -6.62 7.25 6.17
CA GLU A 330 -6.86 6.61 4.88
C GLU A 330 -6.72 5.09 4.96
N TYR A 331 -5.87 4.58 5.86
CA TYR A 331 -5.82 3.15 6.19
C TYR A 331 -7.13 2.67 6.82
N LEU A 332 -7.67 3.42 7.79
CA LEU A 332 -8.95 3.04 8.43
C LEU A 332 -10.11 3.04 7.43
N LYS A 333 -10.11 3.92 6.44
CA LYS A 333 -11.11 3.90 5.37
C LYS A 333 -10.98 2.66 4.50
N PHE A 334 -9.75 2.28 4.15
CA PHE A 334 -9.50 1.09 3.37
C PHE A 334 -9.90 -0.17 4.14
N ASP A 335 -9.50 -0.25 5.42
CA ASP A 335 -9.86 -1.38 6.29
C ASP A 335 -11.38 -1.52 6.48
N ALA A 336 -12.11 -0.40 6.45
CA ALA A 336 -13.57 -0.38 6.57
C ALA A 336 -14.32 -0.74 5.27
N ILE A 337 -13.63 -0.98 4.14
CA ILE A 337 -14.28 -1.48 2.92
C ILE A 337 -14.80 -2.89 3.23
N SER A 338 -16.11 -3.03 3.13
CA SER A 338 -16.80 -4.31 3.34
C SER A 338 -16.96 -5.06 2.04
N ASP A 339 -16.88 -6.38 2.10
CA ASP A 339 -17.26 -7.25 1.01
C ASP A 339 -18.75 -7.01 0.67
N ARG A 340 -19.08 -7.14 -0.61
CA ARG A 340 -20.44 -6.98 -1.13
C ARG A 340 -21.08 -8.32 -1.44
N MET A 341 -20.25 -9.33 -1.75
CA MET A 341 -20.73 -10.66 -2.07
C MET A 341 -21.25 -11.36 -0.81
N THR A 342 -22.38 -12.03 -0.95
CA THR A 342 -22.93 -12.85 0.13
C THR A 342 -22.04 -14.07 0.34
N LYS A 343 -21.75 -14.43 1.59
CA LYS A 343 -20.98 -15.65 1.92
C LYS A 343 -21.96 -16.73 2.34
N GLY A 344 -22.08 -17.75 1.51
CA GLY A 344 -22.83 -18.96 1.85
C GLY A 344 -22.03 -19.88 2.77
N ASP A 345 -22.67 -20.91 3.28
CA ASP A 345 -22.10 -21.89 4.20
C ASP A 345 -22.28 -23.35 3.72
N LYS A 346 -22.96 -23.56 2.59
CA LYS A 346 -23.15 -24.90 2.05
C LYS A 346 -21.84 -25.47 1.52
N SER A 347 -21.60 -26.73 1.81
CA SER A 347 -20.53 -27.50 1.18
C SER A 347 -21.02 -28.04 -0.17
N VAL A 348 -20.06 -28.26 -1.07
CA VAL A 348 -20.31 -28.92 -2.34
C VAL A 348 -20.46 -30.42 -2.12
N SER A 349 -21.42 -31.05 -2.79
CA SER A 349 -21.53 -32.50 -2.80
C SER A 349 -20.43 -33.14 -3.63
N ASP A 350 -19.91 -34.29 -3.23
CA ASP A 350 -19.05 -35.09 -4.07
C ASP A 350 -19.89 -35.67 -5.24
N GLY A 351 -19.34 -35.61 -6.45
CA GLY A 351 -19.95 -36.30 -7.58
C GLY A 351 -20.14 -35.46 -8.84
N GLU A 352 -21.23 -35.69 -9.50
CA GLU A 352 -21.61 -35.16 -10.81
C GLU A 352 -22.26 -33.78 -10.67
N HIS A 353 -21.77 -32.80 -11.43
CA HIS A 353 -22.26 -31.42 -11.33
C HIS A 353 -22.91 -30.94 -12.63
N VAL A 354 -24.12 -30.40 -12.51
CA VAL A 354 -24.86 -29.73 -13.59
C VAL A 354 -24.85 -28.22 -13.33
N ILE A 355 -24.41 -27.45 -14.32
CA ILE A 355 -24.33 -25.99 -14.24
C ILE A 355 -25.53 -25.40 -15.01
N GLU A 356 -26.28 -24.50 -14.40
CA GLU A 356 -27.40 -23.81 -15.05
C GLU A 356 -27.27 -22.30 -14.88
N PHE A 357 -27.37 -21.57 -15.99
CA PHE A 357 -27.58 -20.13 -16.01
C PHE A 357 -29.05 -19.87 -16.32
N ARG A 358 -29.76 -19.18 -15.42
CA ARG A 358 -31.18 -18.86 -15.57
C ARG A 358 -31.37 -17.34 -15.66
N ASN A 359 -31.69 -16.86 -16.85
CA ASN A 359 -31.94 -15.45 -17.14
C ASN A 359 -30.82 -14.51 -16.64
N VAL A 360 -29.55 -14.96 -16.73
CA VAL A 360 -28.42 -14.24 -16.17
C VAL A 360 -28.11 -13.00 -17.00
N SER A 361 -28.10 -11.85 -16.33
CA SER A 361 -27.64 -10.59 -16.91
C SER A 361 -26.58 -9.97 -16.00
N PHE A 362 -25.59 -9.35 -16.60
CA PHE A 362 -24.47 -8.76 -15.85
C PHE A 362 -23.97 -7.47 -16.47
N LYS A 363 -23.68 -6.52 -15.62
CA LYS A 363 -22.90 -5.31 -15.90
C LYS A 363 -21.81 -5.12 -14.85
N TYR A 364 -20.65 -4.70 -15.30
CA TYR A 364 -19.56 -4.37 -14.36
C TYR A 364 -19.95 -3.23 -13.43
N PRO A 365 -19.41 -3.19 -12.20
CA PRO A 365 -19.59 -2.06 -11.29
C PRO A 365 -19.31 -0.74 -12.02
N ARG A 366 -20.18 0.27 -11.81
CA ARG A 366 -20.12 1.61 -12.44
C ARG A 366 -20.41 1.65 -13.95
N SER A 367 -20.60 0.53 -14.62
CA SER A 367 -21.07 0.52 -15.99
C SER A 367 -22.59 0.56 -16.01
N GLU A 368 -23.16 1.37 -16.90
CA GLU A 368 -24.60 1.33 -17.18
C GLU A 368 -24.92 0.28 -18.26
N ASN A 369 -23.91 -0.12 -19.04
CA ASN A 369 -24.08 -1.07 -20.12
C ASN A 369 -23.95 -2.51 -19.60
N TYR A 370 -24.90 -3.35 -19.99
CA TYR A 370 -24.81 -4.79 -19.79
C TYR A 370 -23.75 -5.38 -20.72
N VAL A 371 -22.98 -6.33 -20.19
CA VAL A 371 -22.01 -7.12 -20.95
C VAL A 371 -22.61 -8.49 -21.31
N LEU A 372 -23.54 -8.97 -20.46
CA LEU A 372 -24.31 -10.17 -20.71
C LEU A 372 -25.78 -9.89 -20.41
N ARG A 373 -26.68 -10.37 -21.27
CA ARG A 373 -28.13 -10.20 -21.15
C ARG A 373 -28.86 -11.51 -21.36
N ASN A 374 -29.68 -11.86 -20.37
CA ASN A 374 -30.61 -12.98 -20.45
C ASN A 374 -29.95 -14.29 -20.92
N ILE A 375 -28.78 -14.59 -20.38
CA ILE A 375 -28.08 -15.84 -20.67
C ILE A 375 -28.85 -17.00 -20.04
N ASN A 376 -29.20 -17.98 -20.86
CA ASN A 376 -29.85 -19.22 -20.47
C ASN A 376 -29.06 -20.36 -21.09
N ILE A 377 -28.39 -21.17 -20.28
CA ILE A 377 -27.64 -22.34 -20.73
C ILE A 377 -27.56 -23.37 -19.62
N THR A 378 -27.64 -24.64 -19.97
CA THR A 378 -27.41 -25.77 -19.08
C THR A 378 -26.24 -26.57 -19.59
N ILE A 379 -25.19 -26.74 -18.78
CA ILE A 379 -24.00 -27.53 -19.09
C ILE A 379 -24.10 -28.79 -18.25
N LYS A 380 -24.19 -29.92 -18.93
CA LYS A 380 -24.32 -31.23 -18.30
C LYS A 380 -22.97 -31.72 -17.81
N GLN A 381 -23.00 -32.64 -16.87
CA GLN A 381 -21.80 -33.33 -16.44
C GLN A 381 -21.11 -34.02 -17.62
N GLY A 382 -19.77 -33.90 -17.64
CA GLY A 382 -18.94 -34.50 -18.69
C GLY A 382 -19.06 -33.85 -20.05
N GLU A 383 -19.87 -32.79 -20.18
CA GLU A 383 -20.04 -32.06 -21.43
C GLU A 383 -18.85 -31.14 -21.71
N HIS A 384 -18.36 -31.18 -22.92
CA HIS A 384 -17.34 -30.27 -23.43
C HIS A 384 -18.01 -29.14 -24.19
N LEU A 385 -18.09 -27.96 -23.56
CA LEU A 385 -18.67 -26.77 -24.15
C LEU A 385 -17.60 -25.86 -24.73
N SER A 386 -17.74 -25.49 -25.99
CA SER A 386 -16.94 -24.41 -26.59
C SER A 386 -17.71 -23.09 -26.53
N VAL A 387 -17.07 -22.03 -26.05
CA VAL A 387 -17.60 -20.66 -26.01
C VAL A 387 -16.86 -19.82 -27.03
N VAL A 388 -17.56 -19.38 -28.08
CA VAL A 388 -16.99 -18.63 -29.19
C VAL A 388 -17.70 -17.30 -29.42
N GLY A 389 -17.10 -16.39 -30.16
CA GLY A 389 -17.66 -15.08 -30.48
C GLY A 389 -16.58 -14.02 -30.67
N LEU A 390 -16.97 -12.85 -31.15
CA LEU A 390 -16.06 -11.73 -31.37
C LEU A 390 -15.46 -11.22 -30.07
N ASN A 391 -14.39 -10.43 -30.20
CA ASN A 391 -13.79 -9.77 -29.02
C ASN A 391 -14.81 -8.82 -28.39
N GLY A 392 -14.90 -8.84 -27.06
CA GLY A 392 -15.86 -8.03 -26.32
C GLY A 392 -17.28 -8.63 -26.20
N ALA A 393 -17.55 -9.83 -26.76
CA ALA A 393 -18.88 -10.47 -26.68
C ALA A 393 -19.24 -11.04 -25.30
N GLY A 394 -18.39 -10.85 -24.26
CA GLY A 394 -18.70 -11.28 -22.90
C GLY A 394 -18.19 -12.67 -22.50
N LYS A 395 -17.39 -13.35 -23.34
CA LYS A 395 -16.89 -14.72 -23.07
C LYS A 395 -16.14 -14.86 -21.75
N THR A 396 -15.12 -14.04 -21.52
CA THR A 396 -14.35 -14.04 -20.26
C THR A 396 -15.22 -13.60 -19.07
N THR A 397 -16.19 -12.70 -19.30
CA THR A 397 -17.16 -12.30 -18.26
C THR A 397 -18.04 -13.48 -17.84
N PHE A 398 -18.49 -14.33 -18.80
CA PHE A 398 -19.23 -15.54 -18.50
C PHE A 398 -18.45 -16.47 -17.57
N ILE A 399 -17.15 -16.68 -17.82
CA ILE A 399 -16.27 -17.47 -16.95
C ILE A 399 -16.05 -16.81 -15.58
N LYS A 400 -15.82 -15.49 -15.55
CA LYS A 400 -15.68 -14.76 -14.29
C LYS A 400 -16.91 -14.90 -13.38
N LEU A 401 -18.11 -14.91 -13.96
CA LEU A 401 -19.36 -15.15 -13.24
C LEU A 401 -19.48 -16.61 -12.77
N LEU A 402 -19.15 -17.57 -13.61
CA LEU A 402 -19.16 -18.98 -13.24
C LEU A 402 -18.17 -19.27 -12.11
N CYS A 403 -16.97 -18.70 -12.15
CA CYS A 403 -15.99 -18.82 -11.06
C CYS A 403 -16.35 -17.97 -9.82
N ARG A 404 -17.48 -17.29 -9.85
CA ARG A 404 -17.94 -16.40 -8.79
C ARG A 404 -16.90 -15.35 -8.37
N MET A 405 -16.25 -14.73 -9.36
CA MET A 405 -15.45 -13.52 -9.16
C MET A 405 -16.32 -12.28 -9.02
N TYR A 406 -17.53 -12.35 -9.58
CA TYR A 406 -18.60 -11.35 -9.48
C TYR A 406 -19.94 -12.06 -9.23
N ASP A 407 -20.83 -11.39 -8.53
CA ASP A 407 -22.24 -11.80 -8.47
C ASP A 407 -23.00 -11.26 -9.69
N VAL A 408 -23.98 -12.02 -10.18
CA VAL A 408 -24.84 -11.60 -11.29
C VAL A 408 -25.68 -10.38 -10.92
N THR A 409 -25.96 -9.50 -11.91
CA THR A 409 -26.85 -8.34 -11.72
C THR A 409 -28.30 -8.80 -11.63
N ASP A 410 -28.75 -9.65 -12.57
CA ASP A 410 -30.08 -10.23 -12.61
C ASP A 410 -29.98 -11.72 -12.94
N GLY A 411 -30.98 -12.49 -12.54
CA GLY A 411 -31.00 -13.95 -12.73
C GLY A 411 -30.18 -14.69 -11.67
N GLU A 412 -29.87 -15.94 -11.94
CA GLU A 412 -29.13 -16.81 -11.03
C GLU A 412 -28.28 -17.85 -11.77
N ILE A 413 -27.18 -18.24 -11.15
CA ILE A 413 -26.36 -19.36 -11.58
C ILE A 413 -26.50 -20.46 -10.53
N LEU A 414 -26.80 -21.66 -10.97
CA LEU A 414 -26.99 -22.82 -10.12
C LEU A 414 -25.96 -23.88 -10.44
N ILE A 415 -25.51 -24.58 -9.41
CA ILE A 415 -24.84 -25.87 -9.52
C ILE A 415 -25.67 -26.87 -8.73
N ASP A 416 -26.09 -27.94 -9.37
CA ASP A 416 -26.96 -29.00 -8.79
C ASP A 416 -28.25 -28.43 -8.19
N ASN A 417 -28.90 -27.50 -8.88
CA ASN A 417 -30.09 -26.75 -8.43
C ASN A 417 -29.88 -25.89 -7.16
N ILE A 418 -28.65 -25.65 -6.72
CA ILE A 418 -28.31 -24.76 -5.61
C ILE A 418 -27.66 -23.50 -6.18
N ASN A 419 -28.13 -22.34 -5.71
CA ASN A 419 -27.53 -21.07 -6.13
C ASN A 419 -26.08 -20.98 -5.67
N ILE A 420 -25.19 -20.57 -6.56
CA ILE A 420 -23.75 -20.47 -6.25
C ILE A 420 -23.45 -19.53 -5.08
N LYS A 421 -24.36 -18.59 -4.77
CA LYS A 421 -24.26 -17.68 -3.62
C LYS A 421 -24.41 -18.38 -2.27
N ASP A 422 -25.04 -19.54 -2.25
CA ASP A 422 -25.30 -20.31 -1.02
C ASP A 422 -24.12 -21.18 -0.61
N TYR A 423 -23.18 -21.45 -1.51
CA TYR A 423 -21.99 -22.22 -1.22
C TYR A 423 -20.94 -21.41 -0.46
N SER A 424 -20.15 -22.09 0.37
CA SER A 424 -18.93 -21.54 0.92
C SER A 424 -17.91 -21.28 -0.20
N ASP A 425 -17.29 -20.10 -0.23
CA ASP A 425 -16.34 -19.71 -1.27
C ASP A 425 -15.18 -20.70 -1.43
N SER A 426 -14.67 -21.23 -0.33
CA SER A 426 -13.57 -22.19 -0.35
C SER A 426 -13.96 -23.53 -0.98
N GLU A 427 -15.15 -24.04 -0.68
CA GLU A 427 -15.66 -25.27 -1.25
C GLU A 427 -16.03 -25.07 -2.73
N TYR A 428 -16.71 -23.98 -3.04
CA TYR A 428 -17.09 -23.65 -4.41
C TYR A 428 -15.89 -23.57 -5.37
N ARG A 429 -14.80 -22.91 -4.94
CA ARG A 429 -13.59 -22.78 -5.77
C ARG A 429 -12.87 -24.11 -6.01
N LYS A 430 -13.06 -25.13 -5.17
CA LYS A 430 -12.49 -26.47 -5.40
C LYS A 430 -13.09 -27.16 -6.62
N LEU A 431 -14.29 -26.75 -7.07
CA LEU A 431 -14.92 -27.28 -8.27
C LEU A 431 -14.14 -26.96 -9.56
N PHE A 432 -13.30 -25.96 -9.56
CA PHE A 432 -12.73 -25.43 -10.80
C PHE A 432 -11.22 -25.56 -10.87
N SER A 433 -10.75 -26.05 -12.01
CA SER A 433 -9.38 -25.90 -12.51
C SER A 433 -9.40 -24.91 -13.69
N VAL A 434 -8.82 -23.71 -13.52
CA VAL A 434 -8.96 -22.62 -14.48
C VAL A 434 -7.60 -22.19 -15.03
N VAL A 435 -7.52 -22.01 -16.34
CA VAL A 435 -6.43 -21.27 -17.00
C VAL A 435 -7.05 -20.04 -17.63
N PHE A 436 -6.76 -18.86 -17.10
CA PHE A 436 -7.16 -17.57 -17.69
C PHE A 436 -6.21 -17.15 -18.80
N GLN A 437 -6.68 -16.28 -19.70
CA GLN A 437 -5.88 -15.70 -20.77
C GLN A 437 -4.69 -14.88 -20.21
N ASP A 438 -4.92 -14.14 -19.12
CA ASP A 438 -3.98 -13.29 -18.40
C ASP A 438 -3.42 -13.97 -17.14
N PHE A 439 -3.11 -15.27 -17.24
CA PHE A 439 -2.53 -16.02 -16.13
C PHE A 439 -1.20 -15.41 -15.66
N GLU A 440 -0.97 -15.45 -14.36
CA GLU A 440 0.29 -15.01 -13.74
C GLU A 440 1.04 -16.18 -13.12
N LEU A 441 2.36 -16.17 -13.30
CA LEU A 441 3.27 -17.07 -12.60
C LEU A 441 4.04 -16.27 -11.54
N PHE A 442 4.35 -16.94 -10.44
CA PHE A 442 5.08 -16.33 -9.33
C PHE A 442 6.58 -16.60 -9.46
N ALA A 443 7.40 -15.70 -8.92
CA ALA A 443 8.83 -15.89 -8.82
C ALA A 443 9.18 -16.95 -7.76
N PHE A 444 8.61 -18.14 -7.86
CA PHE A 444 8.84 -19.34 -7.07
C PHE A 444 9.50 -20.41 -7.94
N SER A 445 9.79 -21.58 -7.39
CA SER A 445 10.24 -22.71 -8.20
C SER A 445 9.16 -23.15 -9.20
N LEU A 446 9.58 -23.84 -10.26
CA LEU A 446 8.63 -24.38 -11.24
C LEU A 446 7.64 -25.35 -10.56
N LYS A 447 8.11 -26.18 -9.63
CA LYS A 447 7.28 -27.07 -8.83
C LYS A 447 6.22 -26.31 -8.03
N GLU A 448 6.64 -25.30 -7.27
CA GLU A 448 5.71 -24.48 -6.46
C GLU A 448 4.67 -23.75 -7.32
N ASN A 449 5.04 -23.32 -8.54
CA ASN A 449 4.08 -22.72 -9.47
C ASN A 449 3.01 -23.68 -9.97
N ILE A 450 3.29 -24.97 -10.00
CA ILE A 450 2.35 -26.02 -10.45
C ILE A 450 1.48 -26.48 -9.27
N ILE A 451 2.10 -26.80 -8.14
CA ILE A 451 1.43 -27.38 -6.96
C ILE A 451 0.61 -26.33 -6.22
N LEU A 452 1.14 -25.11 -6.07
CA LEU A 452 0.60 -24.03 -5.20
C LEU A 452 0.33 -24.55 -3.77
N ASP A 453 -0.93 -24.62 -3.37
CA ASP A 453 -1.36 -25.04 -2.02
C ASP A 453 -1.89 -26.49 -1.98
N GLU A 454 -1.71 -27.24 -3.07
CA GLU A 454 -2.11 -28.66 -3.13
C GLU A 454 -1.04 -29.56 -2.48
N GLN A 455 -1.43 -30.78 -2.12
CA GLN A 455 -0.50 -31.77 -1.58
C GLN A 455 0.51 -32.22 -2.65
N GLU A 456 1.80 -32.26 -2.29
CA GLU A 456 2.85 -32.71 -3.20
C GLU A 456 2.74 -34.23 -3.45
N ASP A 457 2.55 -34.57 -4.73
CA ASP A 457 2.58 -35.94 -5.26
C ASP A 457 3.50 -35.95 -6.47
N GLU A 458 4.68 -36.56 -6.31
CA GLU A 458 5.72 -36.55 -7.33
C GLU A 458 5.30 -37.30 -8.59
N GLU A 459 4.57 -38.41 -8.46
CA GLU A 459 4.09 -39.20 -9.60
C GLU A 459 3.06 -38.42 -10.40
N LYS A 460 2.10 -37.79 -9.72
CA LYS A 460 1.10 -36.91 -10.32
C LYS A 460 1.76 -35.72 -11.01
N LEU A 461 2.76 -35.10 -10.38
CA LEU A 461 3.49 -33.95 -10.93
C LEU A 461 4.22 -34.32 -12.23
N ILE A 462 4.97 -35.42 -12.23
CA ILE A 462 5.68 -35.90 -13.42
C ILE A 462 4.71 -36.26 -14.55
N ASN A 463 3.61 -36.92 -14.23
CA ASN A 463 2.57 -37.23 -15.21
C ASN A 463 1.96 -35.96 -15.80
N THR A 464 1.62 -34.99 -14.98
CA THR A 464 1.08 -33.69 -15.40
C THR A 464 2.05 -32.97 -16.34
N LEU A 465 3.34 -32.92 -16.02
CA LEU A 465 4.36 -32.31 -16.89
C LEU A 465 4.49 -33.00 -18.24
N LYS A 466 4.45 -34.32 -18.28
CA LYS A 466 4.48 -35.09 -19.53
C LYS A 466 3.25 -34.80 -20.38
N MET A 467 2.08 -34.71 -19.74
CA MET A 467 0.82 -34.47 -20.42
C MET A 467 0.73 -33.06 -21.05
N ALA A 468 1.26 -32.05 -20.35
CA ALA A 468 1.35 -30.69 -20.87
C ALA A 468 2.53 -30.47 -21.82
N GLY A 469 3.38 -31.49 -22.05
CA GLY A 469 4.56 -31.38 -22.89
C GLY A 469 5.62 -30.40 -22.35
N LEU A 470 5.73 -30.30 -21.03
CA LEU A 470 6.71 -29.44 -20.33
C LEU A 470 7.86 -30.26 -19.70
N TYR A 471 7.71 -31.57 -19.60
CA TYR A 471 8.64 -32.45 -18.88
C TYR A 471 10.09 -32.31 -19.35
N ASP A 472 10.32 -32.41 -20.66
CA ASP A 472 11.68 -32.38 -21.23
C ASP A 472 12.34 -31.00 -21.04
N ASP A 473 11.56 -29.94 -21.14
CA ASP A 473 12.06 -28.58 -20.89
C ASP A 473 12.38 -28.38 -19.40
N ALA A 474 11.52 -28.83 -18.51
CA ALA A 474 11.73 -28.77 -17.06
C ALA A 474 12.99 -29.55 -16.64
N MET A 475 13.22 -30.74 -17.20
CA MET A 475 14.39 -31.56 -16.85
C MET A 475 15.73 -31.02 -17.41
N LYS A 476 15.69 -30.05 -18.36
CA LYS A 476 16.89 -29.34 -18.85
C LYS A 476 17.29 -28.17 -17.97
N LEU A 477 16.42 -27.70 -17.09
CA LEU A 477 16.74 -26.61 -16.16
C LEU A 477 17.83 -27.07 -15.17
N GLU A 478 18.65 -26.15 -14.69
CA GLU A 478 19.81 -26.42 -13.83
C GLU A 478 19.41 -27.20 -12.56
N ASN A 479 18.36 -26.73 -11.86
CA ASN A 479 17.79 -27.39 -10.68
C ASN A 479 16.46 -28.12 -10.99
N LYS A 480 16.20 -28.44 -12.27
CA LYS A 480 14.96 -29.11 -12.71
C LYS A 480 13.71 -28.41 -12.17
N LEU A 481 12.87 -29.14 -11.41
CA LEU A 481 11.61 -28.63 -10.88
C LEU A 481 11.79 -27.62 -9.73
N ASP A 482 12.94 -27.62 -9.06
CA ASP A 482 13.27 -26.67 -7.99
C ASP A 482 13.93 -25.38 -8.54
N THR A 483 14.04 -25.23 -9.87
CA THR A 483 14.54 -24.00 -10.49
C THR A 483 13.55 -22.85 -10.25
N THR A 484 14.02 -21.77 -9.65
CA THR A 484 13.26 -20.51 -9.49
C THR A 484 12.98 -19.92 -10.87
N ILE A 485 11.72 -19.62 -11.16
CA ILE A 485 11.34 -18.91 -12.38
C ILE A 485 11.33 -17.42 -12.13
N PHE A 486 11.77 -16.66 -13.15
CA PHE A 486 12.07 -15.23 -13.11
C PHE A 486 13.28 -14.85 -12.23
N LYS A 487 13.90 -13.72 -12.57
CA LYS A 487 15.05 -13.14 -11.86
C LYS A 487 14.66 -12.02 -10.91
N SER A 488 13.44 -12.05 -10.38
CA SER A 488 12.92 -10.96 -9.53
C SER A 488 13.67 -10.81 -8.20
N TYR A 489 14.15 -11.91 -7.61
CA TYR A 489 14.92 -11.91 -6.35
C TYR A 489 16.04 -12.97 -6.30
N ASP A 490 16.11 -13.87 -7.30
CA ASP A 490 17.17 -14.87 -7.44
C ASP A 490 17.90 -14.62 -8.76
N GLU A 491 19.18 -14.25 -8.67
CA GLU A 491 20.02 -13.99 -9.85
C GLU A 491 20.19 -15.24 -10.73
N ASN A 492 20.08 -16.44 -10.15
CA ASN A 492 20.12 -17.73 -10.85
C ASN A 492 18.76 -18.14 -11.41
N GLY A 493 17.71 -17.35 -11.18
CA GLY A 493 16.38 -17.60 -11.70
C GLY A 493 16.37 -17.70 -13.23
N THR A 494 15.46 -18.49 -13.78
CA THR A 494 15.34 -18.74 -15.22
C THR A 494 14.11 -18.06 -15.80
N GLU A 495 14.29 -17.33 -16.92
CA GLU A 495 13.17 -16.80 -17.69
C GLU A 495 12.60 -17.89 -18.60
N LEU A 496 11.32 -18.21 -18.41
CA LEU A 496 10.61 -19.13 -19.29
C LEU A 496 10.11 -18.41 -20.55
N SER A 497 10.15 -19.11 -21.69
CA SER A 497 9.47 -18.61 -22.89
C SER A 497 7.96 -18.52 -22.69
N GLY A 498 7.26 -17.67 -23.45
CA GLY A 498 5.80 -17.54 -23.35
C GLY A 498 5.05 -18.86 -23.45
N GLY A 499 5.51 -19.76 -24.35
CA GLY A 499 4.94 -21.10 -24.47
C GLY A 499 5.20 -22.01 -23.24
N GLN A 500 6.37 -21.91 -22.62
CA GLN A 500 6.67 -22.65 -21.38
C GLN A 500 5.86 -22.10 -20.20
N GLN A 501 5.69 -20.77 -20.11
CA GLN A 501 4.83 -20.16 -19.10
C GLN A 501 3.39 -20.65 -19.23
N GLN A 502 2.87 -20.69 -20.46
CA GLN A 502 1.53 -21.17 -20.75
C GLN A 502 1.36 -22.67 -20.41
N LYS A 503 2.33 -23.51 -20.78
CA LYS A 503 2.35 -24.91 -20.37
C LYS A 503 2.40 -25.08 -18.85
N THR A 504 3.10 -24.22 -18.12
CA THR A 504 3.12 -24.22 -16.66
C THR A 504 1.75 -23.91 -16.07
N ALA A 505 1.01 -22.92 -16.62
CA ALA A 505 -0.35 -22.63 -16.20
C ALA A 505 -1.31 -23.80 -16.48
N ILE A 506 -1.14 -24.50 -17.61
CA ILE A 506 -1.88 -25.73 -17.94
C ILE A 506 -1.54 -26.84 -16.93
N CYS A 507 -0.26 -27.05 -16.59
CA CYS A 507 0.15 -28.01 -15.57
C CYS A 507 -0.53 -27.72 -14.22
N ARG A 508 -0.61 -26.45 -13.81
CA ARG A 508 -1.31 -26.03 -12.59
C ARG A 508 -2.78 -26.49 -12.57
N ALA A 509 -3.49 -26.27 -13.66
CA ALA A 509 -4.89 -26.67 -13.77
C ALA A 509 -5.05 -28.20 -13.77
N LEU A 510 -4.17 -28.93 -14.44
CA LEU A 510 -4.18 -30.38 -14.49
C LEU A 510 -3.81 -31.02 -13.15
N TYR A 511 -2.83 -30.44 -12.46
CA TYR A 511 -2.41 -30.95 -11.15
C TYR A 511 -3.50 -30.80 -10.09
N ARG A 512 -4.25 -29.70 -10.11
CA ARG A 512 -5.39 -29.48 -9.22
C ARG A 512 -6.49 -30.53 -9.37
N ASP A 513 -6.76 -30.98 -10.61
CA ASP A 513 -7.62 -32.12 -10.91
C ASP A 513 -9.10 -31.97 -10.52
N SER A 514 -9.64 -30.74 -10.60
CA SER A 514 -11.03 -30.42 -10.25
C SER A 514 -12.05 -31.05 -11.23
N PRO A 515 -13.34 -31.21 -10.83
CA PRO A 515 -14.39 -31.81 -11.68
C PRO A 515 -14.79 -30.92 -12.90
N ILE A 516 -14.57 -29.62 -12.81
CA ILE A 516 -14.87 -28.66 -13.89
C ILE A 516 -13.58 -27.99 -14.33
N VAL A 517 -13.24 -28.11 -15.62
CA VAL A 517 -12.02 -27.51 -16.19
C VAL A 517 -12.40 -26.38 -17.11
N ILE A 518 -11.76 -25.21 -16.93
CA ILE A 518 -12.02 -24.01 -17.73
C ILE A 518 -10.72 -23.54 -18.35
N LEU A 519 -10.74 -23.35 -19.67
CA LEU A 519 -9.59 -22.87 -20.42
C LEU A 519 -9.99 -21.64 -21.24
N ASP A 520 -9.46 -20.50 -20.87
CA ASP A 520 -9.63 -19.24 -21.59
C ASP A 520 -8.39 -18.97 -22.46
N GLU A 521 -8.50 -19.23 -23.75
CA GLU A 521 -7.43 -19.09 -24.76
C GLU A 521 -6.09 -19.75 -24.40
N PRO A 522 -6.10 -21.02 -23.99
CA PRO A 522 -4.93 -21.67 -23.38
C PRO A 522 -3.76 -21.88 -24.33
N THR A 523 -3.87 -21.53 -25.61
CA THR A 523 -2.89 -21.82 -26.65
C THR A 523 -2.43 -20.58 -27.43
N ALA A 524 -2.72 -19.37 -26.93
CA ALA A 524 -2.44 -18.11 -27.65
C ALA A 524 -0.94 -17.91 -27.97
N ALA A 525 -0.02 -18.41 -27.11
CA ALA A 525 1.42 -18.31 -27.30
C ALA A 525 2.08 -19.59 -27.87
N LEU A 526 1.28 -20.58 -28.29
CA LEU A 526 1.78 -21.86 -28.80
C LEU A 526 1.74 -21.92 -30.33
N ASP A 527 2.67 -22.67 -30.90
CA ASP A 527 2.63 -23.02 -32.33
C ASP A 527 1.50 -24.04 -32.62
N PRO A 528 1.03 -24.14 -33.86
CA PRO A 528 -0.11 -25.00 -34.23
C PRO A 528 0.10 -26.50 -33.93
N VAL A 529 1.35 -26.98 -33.92
CA VAL A 529 1.65 -28.40 -33.61
C VAL A 529 1.56 -28.65 -32.13
N ALA A 530 2.16 -27.78 -31.31
CA ALA A 530 2.06 -27.84 -29.84
C ALA A 530 0.60 -27.68 -29.38
N GLU A 531 -0.17 -26.80 -30.03
CA GLU A 531 -1.59 -26.64 -29.78
C GLU A 531 -2.37 -27.92 -30.02
N TYR A 532 -2.21 -28.54 -31.21
CA TYR A 532 -2.87 -29.79 -31.56
C TYR A 532 -2.57 -30.92 -30.58
N GLU A 533 -1.30 -31.08 -30.19
CA GLU A 533 -0.89 -32.10 -29.21
C GLU A 533 -1.51 -31.83 -27.82
N ILE A 534 -1.57 -30.58 -27.38
CA ILE A 534 -2.23 -30.22 -26.12
C ILE A 534 -3.72 -30.55 -26.17
N TYR A 535 -4.46 -30.16 -27.21
CA TYR A 535 -5.88 -30.51 -27.31
C TYR A 535 -6.12 -32.01 -27.40
N LYS A 536 -5.29 -32.74 -28.13
CA LYS A 536 -5.36 -34.20 -28.23
C LYS A 536 -5.10 -34.90 -26.90
N HIS A 537 -4.14 -34.43 -26.13
CA HIS A 537 -3.87 -34.93 -24.79
C HIS A 537 -4.92 -34.46 -23.79
N PHE A 538 -5.39 -33.25 -23.94
CA PHE A 538 -6.37 -32.64 -23.05
C PHE A 538 -7.72 -33.39 -23.08
N ASN A 539 -8.22 -33.79 -24.23
CA ASN A 539 -9.41 -34.63 -24.32
C ASN A 539 -9.27 -36.00 -23.61
N LYS A 540 -8.04 -36.54 -23.54
CA LYS A 540 -7.76 -37.74 -22.75
C LYS A 540 -7.73 -37.47 -21.25
N LEU A 541 -7.38 -36.26 -20.85
CA LEU A 541 -7.19 -35.82 -19.47
C LEU A 541 -8.46 -35.35 -18.82
N VAL A 542 -9.25 -34.63 -19.57
CA VAL A 542 -10.57 -34.16 -19.14
C VAL A 542 -11.55 -35.33 -19.04
N GLY A 543 -11.28 -36.44 -19.74
CA GLY A 543 -12.08 -37.66 -19.90
C GLY A 543 -13.14 -37.89 -18.85
N GLY A 544 -14.37 -37.53 -19.11
CA GLY A 544 -15.52 -37.63 -18.22
C GLY A 544 -15.76 -36.42 -17.28
N LYS A 545 -14.87 -35.41 -17.27
CA LYS A 545 -15.06 -34.14 -16.54
C LYS A 545 -15.78 -33.13 -17.44
N THR A 546 -16.47 -32.20 -16.81
CA THR A 546 -17.06 -31.05 -17.52
C THR A 546 -15.94 -30.09 -17.94
N ALA A 547 -15.92 -29.68 -19.21
CA ALA A 547 -14.91 -28.76 -19.74
C ALA A 547 -15.53 -27.58 -20.47
N ILE A 548 -15.01 -26.39 -20.23
CA ILE A 548 -15.44 -25.16 -20.92
C ILE A 548 -14.21 -24.54 -21.59
N TYR A 549 -14.28 -24.41 -22.90
CA TYR A 549 -13.21 -23.86 -23.72
C TYR A 549 -13.61 -22.52 -24.32
N ILE A 550 -12.86 -21.47 -24.06
CA ILE A 550 -12.93 -20.26 -24.87
C ILE A 550 -11.80 -20.32 -25.88
N SER A 551 -12.12 -20.27 -27.15
CA SER A 551 -11.12 -20.27 -28.20
C SER A 551 -11.46 -19.28 -29.31
N HIS A 552 -10.43 -18.55 -29.76
CA HIS A 552 -10.49 -17.78 -31.02
C HIS A 552 -10.15 -18.64 -32.24
N ARG A 553 -9.69 -19.88 -32.04
CA ARG A 553 -9.37 -20.83 -33.13
C ARG A 553 -10.50 -21.86 -33.22
N LEU A 554 -11.36 -21.67 -34.23
CA LEU A 554 -12.56 -22.50 -34.40
C LEU A 554 -12.25 -23.96 -34.78
N SER A 555 -11.00 -24.26 -35.15
CA SER A 555 -10.54 -25.64 -35.39
C SER A 555 -10.61 -26.50 -34.11
N SER A 556 -10.48 -25.91 -32.95
CA SER A 556 -10.58 -26.61 -31.64
C SER A 556 -12.03 -26.92 -31.24
N CYS A 557 -13.02 -26.19 -31.76
CA CYS A 557 -14.43 -26.41 -31.47
C CYS A 557 -14.95 -27.79 -31.94
N LYS A 558 -14.26 -28.42 -32.90
CA LYS A 558 -14.59 -29.78 -33.34
C LYS A 558 -14.43 -30.87 -32.30
N PHE A 559 -13.69 -30.57 -31.22
CA PHE A 559 -13.43 -31.51 -30.12
C PHE A 559 -14.46 -31.34 -28.99
N CYS A 560 -15.39 -30.38 -29.10
CA CYS A 560 -16.41 -30.12 -28.11
C CYS A 560 -17.75 -30.72 -28.53
N ASP A 561 -18.57 -31.09 -27.54
CA ASP A 561 -19.91 -31.65 -27.74
C ASP A 561 -20.87 -30.56 -28.21
N GLU A 562 -20.81 -29.38 -27.58
CA GLU A 562 -21.68 -28.24 -27.84
C GLU A 562 -20.87 -26.95 -28.00
N ILE A 563 -21.39 -26.01 -28.76
CA ILE A 563 -20.81 -24.70 -29.00
C ILE A 563 -21.84 -23.62 -28.70
N ALA A 564 -21.48 -22.68 -27.84
CA ALA A 564 -22.24 -21.47 -27.52
C ALA A 564 -21.62 -20.26 -28.24
N VAL A 565 -22.35 -19.63 -29.13
CA VAL A 565 -21.90 -18.47 -29.90
C VAL A 565 -22.42 -17.18 -29.24
N PHE A 566 -21.50 -16.42 -28.69
CA PHE A 566 -21.79 -15.15 -28.03
C PHE A 566 -21.70 -13.99 -29.03
N ALA A 567 -22.78 -13.23 -29.12
CA ALA A 567 -22.87 -11.99 -29.90
C ALA A 567 -23.97 -11.08 -29.31
N ASP A 568 -23.82 -9.77 -29.47
CA ASP A 568 -24.78 -8.77 -28.94
C ASP A 568 -25.19 -9.03 -27.50
N ASP A 569 -24.24 -9.25 -26.63
CA ASP A 569 -24.38 -9.47 -25.17
C ASP A 569 -25.16 -10.74 -24.78
N THR A 570 -25.43 -11.67 -25.71
CA THR A 570 -26.21 -12.89 -25.44
C THR A 570 -25.68 -14.11 -26.22
N ILE A 571 -26.23 -15.30 -25.96
CA ILE A 571 -25.99 -16.50 -26.78
C ILE A 571 -26.95 -16.45 -27.95
N LYS A 572 -26.43 -16.32 -29.17
CA LYS A 572 -27.20 -16.26 -30.41
C LYS A 572 -27.40 -17.60 -31.07
N GLU A 573 -26.39 -18.45 -30.98
CA GLU A 573 -26.43 -19.79 -31.57
C GLU A 573 -25.90 -20.79 -30.55
N TYR A 574 -26.52 -21.98 -30.54
CA TYR A 574 -26.12 -23.08 -29.66
C TYR A 574 -26.38 -24.40 -30.38
N GLY A 575 -25.42 -25.30 -30.38
CA GLY A 575 -25.51 -26.62 -30.99
C GLY A 575 -24.15 -27.22 -31.32
N THR A 576 -24.16 -28.36 -32.00
CA THR A 576 -22.94 -29.05 -32.41
C THR A 576 -22.22 -28.34 -33.55
N HIS A 577 -20.92 -28.63 -33.77
CA HIS A 577 -20.16 -28.11 -34.88
C HIS A 577 -20.83 -28.38 -36.23
N GLU A 578 -21.36 -29.61 -36.43
CA GLU A 578 -21.99 -30.02 -37.67
C GLU A 578 -23.31 -29.30 -37.97
N GLU A 579 -24.04 -28.94 -36.95
CA GLU A 579 -25.28 -28.17 -37.05
C GLU A 579 -25.00 -26.72 -37.37
N LEU A 580 -24.11 -26.09 -36.61
CA LEU A 580 -23.84 -24.65 -36.72
C LEU A 580 -23.15 -24.26 -38.03
N VAL A 581 -22.25 -25.11 -38.57
CA VAL A 581 -21.60 -24.85 -39.87
C VAL A 581 -22.61 -24.86 -41.02
N LYS A 582 -23.74 -25.59 -40.93
CA LYS A 582 -24.77 -25.68 -41.96
C LYS A 582 -25.76 -24.52 -41.96
N ILE A 583 -25.74 -23.66 -40.93
CA ILE A 583 -26.64 -22.51 -40.87
C ILE A 583 -26.17 -21.47 -41.94
N GLU A 584 -26.98 -21.24 -42.95
CA GLU A 584 -26.73 -20.21 -43.97
C GLU A 584 -26.72 -18.82 -43.28
N SER A 585 -25.64 -18.07 -43.46
CA SER A 585 -25.43 -16.77 -42.81
C SER A 585 -25.42 -16.82 -41.27
N GLY A 586 -25.14 -18.00 -40.69
CA GLY A 586 -24.92 -18.15 -39.25
C GLY A 586 -23.61 -17.51 -38.82
N ILE A 587 -23.60 -16.91 -37.61
CA ILE A 587 -22.41 -16.24 -37.07
C ILE A 587 -21.23 -17.23 -36.97
N TYR A 588 -21.50 -18.45 -36.48
CA TYR A 588 -20.48 -19.50 -36.40
C TYR A 588 -19.96 -19.90 -37.77
N SER A 589 -20.88 -20.13 -38.73
CA SER A 589 -20.55 -20.52 -40.09
C SER A 589 -19.68 -19.46 -40.78
N GLU A 590 -20.03 -18.17 -40.65
CA GLU A 590 -19.25 -17.06 -41.20
C GLU A 590 -17.84 -17.00 -40.61
N MET A 591 -17.74 -17.07 -39.27
CA MET A 591 -16.46 -17.06 -38.56
C MET A 591 -15.58 -18.26 -38.95
N TYR A 592 -16.16 -19.46 -39.04
CA TYR A 592 -15.46 -20.68 -39.41
C TYR A 592 -14.93 -20.63 -40.82
N ASN A 593 -15.77 -20.21 -41.79
CA ASN A 593 -15.39 -20.07 -43.18
C ASN A 593 -14.32 -19.00 -43.40
N ALA A 594 -14.38 -17.88 -42.66
CA ALA A 594 -13.36 -16.85 -42.72
C ALA A 594 -11.99 -17.37 -42.25
N GLN A 595 -11.95 -18.15 -41.15
CA GLN A 595 -10.71 -18.77 -40.68
C GLN A 595 -10.21 -19.86 -41.66
N ALA A 596 -11.10 -20.70 -42.17
CA ALA A 596 -10.73 -21.75 -43.10
C ALA A 596 -10.11 -21.20 -44.39
N LYS A 597 -10.67 -20.12 -44.97
CA LYS A 597 -10.11 -19.44 -46.14
C LYS A 597 -8.69 -18.93 -45.87
N TYR A 598 -8.44 -18.34 -44.73
CA TYR A 598 -7.11 -17.84 -44.40
C TYR A 598 -6.03 -18.93 -44.40
N TYR A 599 -6.38 -20.15 -43.99
CA TYR A 599 -5.45 -21.29 -44.01
C TYR A 599 -5.29 -21.91 -45.39
N VAL A 600 -6.30 -21.87 -46.25
CA VAL A 600 -6.25 -22.45 -47.61
C VAL A 600 -5.53 -21.53 -48.57
N GLU A 601 -5.76 -20.23 -48.54
CA GLU A 601 -5.12 -19.25 -49.43
C GLU A 601 -3.61 -19.06 -49.15
N ASN A 602 -3.12 -19.39 -47.98
CA ASN A 602 -1.69 -19.35 -47.67
C ASN A 602 -0.92 -20.64 -48.00
N VAL A 603 -1.55 -21.67 -48.55
CA VAL A 603 -0.94 -22.95 -48.95
C VAL A 603 -0.89 -23.07 -50.48
N SER A 604 -1.44 -22.14 -51.21
CA SER A 604 -1.35 -21.99 -52.68
C SER A 604 -0.38 -20.84 -53.01
#